data_90109f7d125ea4139c00df8da6ee9632
#
_entry.id   90109f7d125ea4139c00df8da6ee9632
#
_cell.length_a   1.000
_cell.length_b   1.000
_cell.length_c   1.000
_cell.angle_alpha   90.00
_cell.angle_beta   90.00
_cell.angle_gamma   90.00
#
_symmetry.space_group_name_H-M   'P 1'
#
loop_
_entity.id
_entity.type
_entity.pdbx_description
1 polymer ?
#
loop_
_entity_poly.entity_id
_entity_poly.type
_entity_poly.pdbx_seq_one_letter_code
_entity_poly.pdbx_strand_id
1 'polypeptide(L)'
;MNRAERRRQEKAARKQPAPGEDTRAPHLTIQTLKAQLQRATSPEEVQQIITALVAQGLPPAAGEELAAYAAEYHEATVTLRAGEDTETVAALVDNAHAWADTMIDRSPERDRRACRAGCAFCCYLPVVLVTAAEAVHLAAWLRAHCSPEELAALRQRLADRGRQSVASASTSHAQPPLPCALLQDNQCMAYPARPLKCRGWTSLRRESCEQAYGPGQSPSQVPVDAYAFVIGNAVLNGLSDSATHAELDGTSYDLTHVLARALETPDVVQRWRNGERLFEASQ
;
A
#
# COMPACT_ATOMS: atom_id res chain seq x y z
N MET A 1 -54.72 23.28 -36.71
CA MET A 1 -54.04 22.47 -35.67
C MET A 1 -54.51 22.92 -34.30
N ASN A 2 -55.22 22.06 -33.58
CA ASN A 2 -55.88 22.34 -32.30
C ASN A 2 -54.84 22.41 -31.16
N ARG A 3 -55.08 23.27 -30.15
CA ARG A 3 -54.21 23.48 -28.97
C ARG A 3 -53.89 22.17 -28.21
N ALA A 4 -54.78 21.18 -28.29
CA ALA A 4 -54.60 19.83 -27.74
C ALA A 4 -53.60 18.97 -28.53
N GLU A 5 -53.56 19.11 -29.85
CA GLU A 5 -52.62 18.41 -30.72
C GLU A 5 -51.20 18.94 -30.57
N ARG A 6 -51.07 20.28 -30.39
CA ARG A 6 -49.78 20.91 -30.10
C ARG A 6 -49.18 20.41 -28.76
N ARG A 7 -50.00 20.30 -27.72
CA ARG A 7 -49.55 19.76 -26.41
C ARG A 7 -49.20 18.26 -26.46
N ARG A 8 -49.86 17.48 -27.33
CA ARG A 8 -49.50 16.05 -27.53
C ARG A 8 -48.18 15.92 -28.26
N GLN A 9 -47.91 16.77 -29.27
CA GLN A 9 -46.64 16.78 -29.99
C GLN A 9 -45.49 17.26 -29.11
N GLU A 10 -45.68 18.31 -28.28
CA GLU A 10 -44.70 18.76 -27.31
C GLU A 10 -44.41 17.71 -26.22
N LYS A 11 -45.41 16.93 -25.80
CA LYS A 11 -45.24 15.84 -24.85
C LYS A 11 -44.55 14.61 -25.47
N ALA A 12 -44.76 14.37 -26.76
CA ALA A 12 -44.06 13.29 -27.51
C ALA A 12 -42.60 13.67 -27.79
N ALA A 13 -42.32 14.95 -28.11
CA ALA A 13 -40.95 15.44 -28.30
C ALA A 13 -40.13 15.46 -26.99
N ARG A 14 -40.77 15.61 -25.80
CA ARG A 14 -40.10 15.47 -24.49
C ARG A 14 -39.82 14.05 -24.07
N LYS A 15 -40.34 13.04 -24.77
CA LYS A 15 -40.10 11.60 -24.49
C LYS A 15 -39.09 10.97 -25.43
N GLN A 16 -38.52 11.71 -26.37
CA GLN A 16 -37.35 11.21 -27.12
C GLN A 16 -36.15 11.41 -26.23
N PRO A 17 -35.36 10.34 -25.92
CA PRO A 17 -34.08 10.50 -25.28
C PRO A 17 -33.23 11.42 -26.16
N ALA A 18 -32.48 12.32 -25.52
CA ALA A 18 -31.59 13.23 -26.22
C ALA A 18 -30.62 12.37 -27.09
N PRO A 19 -30.33 12.77 -28.34
CA PRO A 19 -29.35 12.09 -29.16
C PRO A 19 -27.98 12.29 -28.51
N GLY A 20 -27.49 11.30 -27.79
CA GLY A 20 -26.24 11.35 -27.04
C GLY A 20 -26.26 10.54 -25.76
N GLU A 21 -27.16 9.58 -25.56
CA GLU A 21 -26.93 8.54 -24.56
C GLU A 21 -25.69 7.76 -24.99
N ASP A 22 -24.67 8.12 -24.28
CA ASP A 22 -23.29 7.71 -24.27
C ASP A 22 -23.19 6.18 -24.37
N THR A 23 -22.89 5.67 -25.55
CA THR A 23 -22.38 4.31 -25.76
C THR A 23 -20.90 4.25 -25.35
N ARG A 24 -20.50 5.01 -24.29
CA ARG A 24 -19.20 4.77 -23.69
C ARG A 24 -19.22 3.37 -23.13
N ALA A 25 -18.27 2.58 -23.60
CA ALA A 25 -17.93 1.32 -22.96
C ALA A 25 -17.90 1.54 -21.43
N PRO A 26 -18.39 0.60 -20.62
CA PRO A 26 -18.47 0.77 -19.18
C PRO A 26 -17.10 1.26 -18.70
N HIS A 27 -17.09 2.43 -17.99
CA HIS A 27 -15.85 2.99 -17.46
C HIS A 27 -15.21 1.92 -16.60
N LEU A 28 -14.13 1.31 -17.09
CA LEU A 28 -13.34 0.32 -16.37
C LEU A 28 -12.72 1.03 -15.17
N THR A 29 -13.34 0.90 -14.02
CA THR A 29 -12.76 1.39 -12.78
C THR A 29 -11.63 0.45 -12.35
N ILE A 30 -10.65 0.96 -11.57
CA ILE A 30 -9.60 0.12 -10.99
C ILE A 30 -10.20 -1.05 -10.22
N GLN A 31 -11.31 -0.86 -9.52
CA GLN A 31 -12.01 -1.94 -8.80
C GLN A 31 -12.55 -3.03 -9.75
N THR A 32 -13.11 -2.64 -10.90
CA THR A 32 -13.59 -3.60 -11.91
C THR A 32 -12.43 -4.41 -12.48
N LEU A 33 -11.30 -3.76 -12.77
CA LEU A 33 -10.09 -4.40 -13.26
C LEU A 33 -9.51 -5.39 -12.24
N LYS A 34 -9.39 -4.97 -10.99
CA LYS A 34 -8.96 -5.84 -9.89
C LYS A 34 -9.88 -7.07 -9.76
N ALA A 35 -11.20 -6.87 -9.79
CA ALA A 35 -12.17 -7.96 -9.68
C ALA A 35 -12.07 -8.97 -10.84
N GLN A 36 -11.72 -8.53 -12.05
CA GLN A 36 -11.44 -9.43 -13.17
C GLN A 36 -10.18 -10.26 -12.92
N LEU A 37 -9.09 -9.61 -12.50
CA LEU A 37 -7.82 -10.28 -12.22
C LEU A 37 -7.90 -11.25 -11.04
N GLN A 38 -8.68 -10.92 -10.01
CA GLN A 38 -8.93 -11.80 -8.84
C GLN A 38 -9.67 -13.09 -9.22
N ARG A 39 -10.48 -13.08 -10.30
CA ARG A 39 -11.21 -14.24 -10.80
C ARG A 39 -10.39 -15.13 -11.74
N ALA A 40 -9.28 -14.63 -12.25
CA ALA A 40 -8.41 -15.41 -13.11
C ALA A 40 -7.90 -16.65 -12.36
N THR A 41 -7.85 -17.78 -13.07
CA THR A 41 -7.53 -19.10 -12.49
C THR A 41 -6.09 -19.53 -12.79
N SER A 42 -5.40 -18.79 -13.66
CA SER A 42 -4.00 -19.07 -14.01
C SER A 42 -3.23 -17.78 -14.35
N PRO A 43 -1.90 -17.80 -14.27
CA PRO A 43 -1.04 -16.70 -14.73
C PRO A 43 -1.25 -16.35 -16.22
N GLU A 44 -1.54 -17.35 -17.06
CA GLU A 44 -1.79 -17.15 -18.48
C GLU A 44 -3.09 -16.36 -18.70
N GLU A 45 -4.12 -16.63 -17.92
CA GLU A 45 -5.38 -15.90 -17.96
C GLU A 45 -5.19 -14.44 -17.50
N VAL A 46 -4.43 -14.20 -16.44
CA VAL A 46 -4.03 -12.86 -16.01
C VAL A 46 -3.34 -12.12 -17.16
N GLN A 47 -2.36 -12.76 -17.80
CA GLN A 47 -1.62 -12.16 -18.91
C GLN A 47 -2.52 -11.85 -20.11
N GLN A 48 -3.48 -12.72 -20.43
CA GLN A 48 -4.46 -12.48 -21.50
C GLN A 48 -5.35 -11.28 -21.20
N ILE A 49 -5.87 -11.17 -19.97
CA ILE A 49 -6.68 -10.04 -19.53
C ILE A 49 -5.87 -8.73 -19.68
N ILE A 50 -4.65 -8.69 -19.17
CA ILE A 50 -3.80 -7.48 -19.23
C ILE A 50 -3.47 -7.13 -20.70
N THR A 51 -3.13 -8.11 -21.52
CA THR A 51 -2.84 -7.89 -22.94
C THR A 51 -4.06 -7.31 -23.67
N ALA A 52 -5.26 -7.81 -23.40
CA ALA A 52 -6.49 -7.28 -23.96
C ALA A 52 -6.76 -5.83 -23.50
N LEU A 53 -6.50 -5.51 -22.23
CA LEU A 53 -6.65 -4.16 -21.71
C LEU A 53 -5.66 -3.17 -22.35
N VAL A 54 -4.41 -3.57 -22.52
CA VAL A 54 -3.40 -2.75 -23.22
C VAL A 54 -3.79 -2.52 -24.67
N ALA A 55 -4.31 -3.54 -25.35
CA ALA A 55 -4.82 -3.42 -26.73
C ALA A 55 -6.03 -2.47 -26.82
N GLN A 56 -6.79 -2.31 -25.74
CA GLN A 56 -7.92 -1.37 -25.61
C GLN A 56 -7.49 0.03 -25.17
N GLY A 57 -6.19 0.29 -25.00
CA GLY A 57 -5.65 1.61 -24.67
C GLY A 57 -5.19 1.80 -23.23
N LEU A 58 -5.15 0.74 -22.42
CA LEU A 58 -4.50 0.82 -21.11
C LEU A 58 -3.00 1.09 -21.32
N PRO A 59 -2.41 2.11 -20.63
CA PRO A 59 -0.98 2.34 -20.72
C PRO A 59 -0.16 1.11 -20.30
N PRO A 60 0.93 0.74 -21.00
CA PRO A 60 1.75 -0.43 -20.65
C PRO A 60 2.21 -0.45 -19.19
N ALA A 61 2.62 0.70 -18.65
CA ALA A 61 3.03 0.84 -17.24
C ALA A 61 1.89 0.46 -16.25
N ALA A 62 0.65 0.80 -16.58
CA ALA A 62 -0.51 0.37 -15.79
C ALA A 62 -0.77 -1.14 -15.94
N GLY A 63 -0.44 -1.72 -17.10
CA GLY A 63 -0.46 -3.17 -17.30
C GLY A 63 0.55 -3.89 -16.38
N GLU A 64 1.74 -3.36 -16.22
CA GLU A 64 2.75 -3.91 -15.30
C GLU A 64 2.33 -3.79 -13.83
N GLU A 65 1.71 -2.66 -13.44
CA GLU A 65 1.11 -2.49 -12.12
C GLU A 65 0.06 -3.56 -11.83
N LEU A 66 -0.86 -3.77 -12.76
CA LEU A 66 -1.91 -4.78 -12.63
C LEU A 66 -1.35 -6.21 -12.59
N ALA A 67 -0.28 -6.48 -13.35
CA ALA A 67 0.42 -7.76 -13.31
C ALA A 67 1.07 -8.02 -11.95
N ALA A 68 1.76 -7.03 -11.39
CA ALA A 68 2.37 -7.11 -10.08
C ALA A 68 1.33 -7.34 -8.97
N TYR A 69 0.21 -6.60 -9.04
CA TYR A 69 -0.92 -6.78 -8.14
C TYR A 69 -1.50 -8.19 -8.21
N ALA A 70 -1.82 -8.68 -9.43
CA ALA A 70 -2.46 -9.97 -9.62
C ALA A 70 -1.56 -11.14 -9.18
N ALA A 71 -0.26 -11.07 -9.50
CA ALA A 71 0.71 -12.07 -9.09
C ALA A 71 0.77 -12.18 -7.58
N GLU A 72 0.86 -11.06 -6.86
CA GLU A 72 0.87 -11.05 -5.40
C GLU A 72 -0.46 -11.55 -4.84
N TYR A 73 -1.59 -11.08 -5.35
CA TYR A 73 -2.91 -11.52 -4.88
C TYR A 73 -3.09 -13.03 -4.95
N HIS A 74 -2.70 -13.64 -6.08
CA HIS A 74 -2.86 -15.10 -6.27
C HIS A 74 -1.87 -15.89 -5.42
N GLU A 75 -0.59 -15.49 -5.35
CA GLU A 75 0.42 -16.14 -4.54
C GLU A 75 0.07 -16.08 -3.05
N ALA A 76 -0.29 -14.90 -2.57
CA ALA A 76 -0.73 -14.68 -1.20
C ALA A 76 -1.99 -15.50 -0.85
N THR A 77 -2.95 -15.58 -1.78
CA THR A 77 -4.17 -16.39 -1.60
C THR A 77 -3.84 -17.88 -1.50
N VAL A 78 -2.91 -18.39 -2.31
CA VAL A 78 -2.44 -19.79 -2.23
C VAL A 78 -1.74 -20.03 -0.89
N THR A 79 -0.83 -19.16 -0.50
CA THR A 79 -0.08 -19.25 0.76
C THR A 79 -1.03 -19.28 1.96
N LEU A 80 -2.01 -18.37 2.00
CA LEU A 80 -3.00 -18.31 3.08
C LEU A 80 -3.90 -19.55 3.17
N ARG A 81 -4.11 -20.27 2.08
CA ARG A 81 -4.87 -21.52 2.07
C ARG A 81 -4.02 -22.73 2.47
N ALA A 82 -2.70 -22.65 2.32
CA ALA A 82 -1.81 -23.78 2.54
C ALA A 82 -1.53 -24.04 4.03
N GLY A 83 -1.64 -23.05 4.91
CA GLY A 83 -1.36 -23.21 6.34
C GLY A 83 -1.99 -22.12 7.22
N GLU A 84 -2.08 -22.44 8.52
CA GLU A 84 -2.67 -21.55 9.54
C GLU A 84 -1.67 -21.16 10.64
N ASP A 85 -0.42 -21.54 10.48
CA ASP A 85 0.64 -21.30 11.46
C ASP A 85 1.36 -19.96 11.26
N THR A 86 2.25 -19.66 12.19
CA THR A 86 3.03 -18.42 12.17
C THR A 86 4.09 -18.40 11.07
N GLU A 87 4.59 -19.57 10.64
CA GLU A 87 5.55 -19.71 9.54
C GLU A 87 4.90 -19.34 8.21
N THR A 88 3.63 -19.72 8.02
CA THR A 88 2.82 -19.33 6.85
C THR A 88 2.71 -17.81 6.73
N VAL A 89 2.48 -17.08 7.84
CA VAL A 89 2.40 -15.61 7.82
C VAL A 89 3.76 -14.98 7.55
N ALA A 90 4.84 -15.55 8.10
CA ALA A 90 6.19 -15.08 7.79
C ALA A 90 6.51 -15.27 6.31
N ALA A 91 6.26 -16.47 5.76
CA ALA A 91 6.47 -16.76 4.34
C ALA A 91 5.62 -15.84 3.44
N LEU A 92 4.37 -15.59 3.79
CA LEU A 92 3.46 -14.69 3.06
C LEU A 92 4.09 -13.30 2.86
N VAL A 93 4.56 -12.69 3.95
CA VAL A 93 5.11 -11.32 3.89
C VAL A 93 6.51 -11.30 3.31
N ASP A 94 7.36 -12.29 3.61
CA ASP A 94 8.71 -12.40 3.05
C ASP A 94 8.67 -12.62 1.53
N ASN A 95 7.74 -13.42 1.02
CA ASN A 95 7.53 -13.60 -0.41
C ASN A 95 7.07 -12.30 -1.08
N ALA A 96 6.11 -11.59 -0.48
CA ALA A 96 5.67 -10.28 -0.97
C ALA A 96 6.83 -9.27 -1.03
N HIS A 97 7.67 -9.23 0.00
CA HIS A 97 8.85 -8.38 0.05
C HIS A 97 9.88 -8.74 -1.03
N ALA A 98 10.20 -10.02 -1.19
CA ALA A 98 11.16 -10.51 -2.20
C ALA A 98 10.64 -10.25 -3.62
N TRP A 99 9.35 -10.47 -3.85
CA TRP A 99 8.69 -10.18 -5.11
C TRP A 99 8.74 -8.69 -5.43
N ALA A 100 8.37 -7.83 -4.48
CA ALA A 100 8.44 -6.38 -4.65
C ALA A 100 9.87 -5.93 -4.97
N ASP A 101 10.89 -6.37 -4.24
CA ASP A 101 12.29 -6.02 -4.49
C ASP A 101 12.72 -6.46 -5.90
N THR A 102 12.34 -7.67 -6.33
CA THR A 102 12.63 -8.20 -7.66
C THR A 102 12.02 -7.32 -8.77
N MET A 103 10.77 -6.93 -8.60
CA MET A 103 10.08 -6.09 -9.57
C MET A 103 10.58 -4.65 -9.56
N ILE A 104 10.80 -4.08 -8.38
CA ILE A 104 11.35 -2.72 -8.22
C ILE A 104 12.71 -2.60 -8.89
N ASP A 105 13.54 -3.64 -8.84
CA ASP A 105 14.86 -3.66 -9.48
C ASP A 105 14.81 -3.69 -11.02
N ARG A 106 13.64 -3.91 -11.62
CA ARG A 106 13.44 -3.78 -13.07
C ARG A 106 13.16 -2.33 -13.52
N SER A 107 13.07 -1.38 -12.59
CA SER A 107 12.84 0.02 -12.92
C SER A 107 13.89 0.55 -13.92
N PRO A 108 13.46 1.27 -14.97
CA PRO A 108 14.37 1.98 -15.88
C PRO A 108 15.15 3.09 -15.18
N GLU A 109 14.69 3.54 -14.01
CA GLU A 109 15.33 4.56 -13.18
C GLU A 109 16.28 3.98 -12.11
N ARG A 110 16.47 2.65 -12.08
CA ARG A 110 17.23 1.95 -11.03
C ARG A 110 18.60 2.58 -10.77
N ASP A 111 19.38 2.80 -11.82
CA ASP A 111 20.76 3.32 -11.72
C ASP A 111 20.82 4.82 -11.38
N ARG A 112 19.67 5.50 -11.45
CA ARG A 112 19.53 6.94 -11.11
C ARG A 112 19.08 7.15 -9.67
N ARG A 113 18.74 6.08 -8.93
CA ARG A 113 18.30 6.21 -7.54
C ARG A 113 19.40 6.79 -6.68
N ALA A 114 19.06 7.83 -5.94
CA ALA A 114 19.97 8.50 -5.02
C ALA A 114 20.00 7.85 -3.62
N CYS A 115 19.12 6.89 -3.36
CA CYS A 115 19.01 6.17 -2.10
C CYS A 115 20.20 5.22 -1.90
N ARG A 116 20.77 5.23 -0.68
CA ARG A 116 21.91 4.39 -0.29
C ARG A 116 21.84 4.05 1.20
N ALA A 117 22.62 3.09 1.64
CA ALA A 117 22.76 2.78 3.07
C ALA A 117 23.11 4.04 3.88
N GLY A 118 22.45 4.24 5.00
CA GLY A 118 22.57 5.44 5.84
C GLY A 118 21.79 6.66 5.35
N CYS A 119 21.00 6.54 4.26
CA CYS A 119 20.06 7.57 3.86
C CYS A 119 18.76 7.41 4.66
N ALA A 120 18.38 8.41 5.46
CA ALA A 120 17.28 8.35 6.40
C ALA A 120 16.17 9.37 6.15
N PHE A 121 16.21 10.14 5.06
CA PHE A 121 15.25 11.22 4.84
C PHE A 121 13.79 10.76 4.80
N CYS A 122 13.49 9.66 4.11
CA CYS A 122 12.13 9.10 4.06
C CYS A 122 11.63 8.57 5.42
N CYS A 123 12.53 8.35 6.38
CA CYS A 123 12.14 7.98 7.74
C CYS A 123 11.51 9.14 8.53
N TYR A 124 11.46 10.35 7.97
CA TYR A 124 10.75 11.51 8.54
C TYR A 124 9.36 11.73 7.91
N LEU A 125 8.90 10.83 7.05
CA LEU A 125 7.53 10.87 6.55
C LEU A 125 6.52 10.83 7.71
N PRO A 126 5.48 11.68 7.68
CA PRO A 126 4.51 11.76 8.78
C PRO A 126 3.72 10.47 8.96
N VAL A 127 3.39 9.80 7.86
CA VAL A 127 2.59 8.57 7.83
C VAL A 127 3.23 7.56 6.88
N VAL A 128 3.35 6.32 7.34
CA VAL A 128 3.72 5.17 6.52
C VAL A 128 2.62 4.12 6.67
N LEU A 129 1.91 3.83 5.59
CA LEU A 129 0.87 2.81 5.60
C LEU A 129 1.47 1.43 5.44
N VAL A 130 1.02 0.49 6.28
CA VAL A 130 1.39 -0.93 6.24
C VAL A 130 0.13 -1.78 6.36
N THR A 131 0.11 -2.96 5.75
CA THR A 131 -0.99 -3.91 5.96
C THR A 131 -0.95 -4.52 7.36
N ALA A 132 -2.07 -5.03 7.83
CA ALA A 132 -2.12 -5.77 9.09
C ALA A 132 -1.13 -6.97 9.08
N ALA A 133 -1.03 -7.68 7.96
CA ALA A 133 -0.07 -8.78 7.78
C ALA A 133 1.38 -8.32 7.95
N GLU A 134 1.78 -7.21 7.33
CA GLU A 134 3.12 -6.63 7.51
C GLU A 134 3.37 -6.19 8.96
N ALA A 135 2.36 -5.63 9.63
CA ALA A 135 2.49 -5.18 11.02
C ALA A 135 2.73 -6.33 11.99
N VAL A 136 1.97 -7.43 11.86
CA VAL A 136 2.16 -8.61 12.73
C VAL A 136 3.48 -9.33 12.43
N HIS A 137 3.85 -9.43 11.15
CA HIS A 137 5.15 -9.97 10.73
C HIS A 137 6.31 -9.14 11.28
N LEU A 138 6.27 -7.81 11.12
CA LEU A 138 7.30 -6.90 11.62
C LEU A 138 7.44 -6.98 13.14
N ALA A 139 6.35 -7.08 13.89
CA ALA A 139 6.39 -7.25 15.33
C ALA A 139 7.02 -8.59 15.73
N ALA A 140 6.71 -9.67 15.02
CA ALA A 140 7.34 -10.97 15.23
C ALA A 140 8.83 -10.94 14.91
N TRP A 141 9.21 -10.35 13.77
CA TRP A 141 10.59 -10.18 13.36
C TRP A 141 11.41 -9.40 14.40
N LEU A 142 10.88 -8.28 14.89
CA LEU A 142 11.54 -7.46 15.91
C LEU A 142 11.72 -8.23 17.23
N ARG A 143 10.72 -9.01 17.65
CA ARG A 143 10.87 -9.86 18.85
C ARG A 143 11.95 -10.94 18.71
N ALA A 144 12.15 -11.44 17.51
CA ALA A 144 13.16 -12.46 17.24
C ALA A 144 14.59 -11.91 17.11
N HIS A 145 14.74 -10.62 16.73
CA HIS A 145 16.04 -10.05 16.36
C HIS A 145 16.52 -8.92 17.28
N CYS A 146 15.67 -8.41 18.17
CA CYS A 146 16.01 -7.33 19.09
C CYS A 146 16.06 -7.82 20.53
N SER A 147 16.96 -7.24 21.34
CA SER A 147 17.00 -7.50 22.77
C SER A 147 15.78 -6.92 23.49
N PRO A 148 15.47 -7.37 24.71
CA PRO A 148 14.40 -6.78 25.51
C PRO A 148 14.56 -5.27 25.73
N GLU A 149 15.80 -4.80 25.88
CA GLU A 149 16.14 -3.38 26.08
C GLU A 149 15.87 -2.56 24.81
N GLU A 150 16.25 -3.08 23.64
CA GLU A 150 15.97 -2.46 22.34
C GLU A 150 14.47 -2.38 22.07
N LEU A 151 13.72 -3.45 22.39
CA LEU A 151 12.26 -3.45 22.28
C LEU A 151 11.61 -2.46 23.24
N ALA A 152 12.11 -2.30 24.47
CA ALA A 152 11.62 -1.31 25.42
C ALA A 152 11.86 0.11 24.91
N ALA A 153 13.06 0.39 24.40
CA ALA A 153 13.40 1.67 23.78
C ALA A 153 12.54 1.96 22.54
N LEU A 154 12.28 0.95 21.70
CA LEU A 154 11.40 1.08 20.54
C LEU A 154 9.96 1.42 20.94
N ARG A 155 9.40 0.74 21.96
CA ARG A 155 8.05 1.05 22.47
C ARG A 155 7.96 2.51 22.95
N GLN A 156 9.00 3.01 23.62
CA GLN A 156 9.04 4.41 24.05
C GLN A 156 9.03 5.37 22.84
N ARG A 157 9.85 5.12 21.81
CA ARG A 157 9.86 5.93 20.59
C ARG A 157 8.51 5.90 19.83
N LEU A 158 7.86 4.73 19.78
CA LEU A 158 6.52 4.60 19.20
C LEU A 158 5.49 5.43 19.95
N ALA A 159 5.52 5.40 21.29
CA ALA A 159 4.63 6.19 22.13
C ALA A 159 4.86 7.69 21.95
N ASP A 160 6.13 8.15 21.90
CA ASP A 160 6.49 9.56 21.68
C ASP A 160 5.98 10.06 20.32
N ARG A 161 6.20 9.28 19.26
CA ARG A 161 5.74 9.60 17.91
C ARG A 161 4.20 9.62 17.81
N GLY A 162 3.51 8.69 18.46
CA GLY A 162 2.05 8.65 18.51
C GLY A 162 1.48 9.91 19.21
N ARG A 163 2.08 10.33 20.33
CA ARG A 163 1.67 11.56 21.03
C ARG A 163 1.87 12.80 20.17
N GLN A 164 2.97 12.90 19.44
CA GLN A 164 3.22 14.04 18.54
C GLN A 164 2.24 14.09 17.37
N SER A 165 1.89 12.94 16.80
CA SER A 165 0.92 12.85 15.69
C SER A 165 -0.43 13.46 16.11
N VAL A 166 -0.93 13.08 17.29
CA VAL A 166 -2.18 13.64 17.86
C VAL A 166 -2.05 15.14 18.14
N ALA A 167 -0.94 15.58 18.74
CA ALA A 167 -0.71 16.99 19.03
C ALA A 167 -0.64 17.85 17.77
N SER A 168 -0.01 17.35 16.70
CA SER A 168 0.10 18.06 15.42
C SER A 168 -1.25 18.18 14.69
N ALA A 169 -2.13 17.20 14.84
CA ALA A 169 -3.48 17.26 14.27
C ALA A 169 -4.37 18.32 14.96
N SER A 170 -4.07 18.64 16.22
CA SER A 170 -4.86 19.59 17.04
C SER A 170 -4.31 21.03 17.07
N THR A 171 -3.13 21.28 16.49
CA THR A 171 -2.49 22.60 16.51
C THR A 171 -2.24 23.12 15.10
N SER A 172 -2.44 24.44 14.90
CA SER A 172 -2.14 25.12 13.63
C SER A 172 -0.63 25.32 13.37
N HIS A 173 0.23 24.91 14.30
CA HIS A 173 1.67 25.01 14.17
C HIS A 173 2.25 23.66 13.83
N ALA A 174 2.72 23.50 12.58
CA ALA A 174 3.42 22.31 12.14
C ALA A 174 4.71 22.14 12.96
N GLN A 175 4.75 21.14 13.82
CA GLN A 175 5.99 20.72 14.46
C GLN A 175 6.84 19.93 13.45
N PRO A 176 8.18 20.03 13.53
CA PRO A 176 9.03 19.20 12.68
C PRO A 176 8.70 17.72 12.95
N PRO A 177 8.56 16.90 11.88
CA PRO A 177 8.20 15.51 12.05
C PRO A 177 9.27 14.76 12.85
N LEU A 178 8.84 13.95 13.82
CA LEU A 178 9.73 13.00 14.49
C LEU A 178 10.20 11.93 13.49
N PRO A 179 11.43 11.44 13.65
CA PRO A 179 11.89 10.30 12.86
C PRO A 179 11.01 9.06 13.10
N CYS A 180 10.97 8.17 12.12
CA CYS A 180 10.36 6.85 12.28
C CYS A 180 10.92 6.17 13.55
N ALA A 181 10.08 5.54 14.35
CA ALA A 181 10.50 4.88 15.58
C ALA A 181 11.54 3.76 15.34
N LEU A 182 11.56 3.19 14.13
CA LEU A 182 12.54 2.17 13.71
C LEU A 182 13.89 2.77 13.28
N LEU A 183 14.02 4.10 13.18
CA LEU A 183 15.27 4.73 12.80
C LEU A 183 16.23 4.80 14.01
N GLN A 184 17.41 4.22 13.86
CA GLN A 184 18.50 4.28 14.81
C GLN A 184 19.81 4.48 14.06
N ASP A 185 20.64 5.44 14.46
CA ASP A 185 21.92 5.75 13.83
C ASP A 185 21.87 5.91 12.30
N ASN A 186 20.83 6.59 11.80
CA ASN A 186 20.51 6.75 10.37
C ASN A 186 20.26 5.42 9.63
N GLN A 187 19.94 4.36 10.33
CA GLN A 187 19.59 3.06 9.74
C GLN A 187 18.24 2.57 10.30
N CYS A 188 17.48 1.87 9.48
CA CYS A 188 16.28 1.19 9.93
C CYS A 188 16.71 -0.07 10.69
N MET A 189 16.36 -0.20 11.98
CA MET A 189 16.67 -1.38 12.77
C MET A 189 16.00 -2.67 12.24
N ALA A 190 14.90 -2.50 11.46
CA ALA A 190 14.21 -3.59 10.80
C ALA A 190 14.40 -3.56 9.27
N TYR A 191 15.59 -3.17 8.78
CA TYR A 191 15.81 -2.98 7.33
C TYR A 191 15.45 -4.21 6.48
N PRO A 192 15.78 -5.46 6.86
CA PRO A 192 15.36 -6.65 6.11
C PRO A 192 13.82 -6.83 6.05
N ALA A 193 13.12 -6.50 7.12
CA ALA A 193 11.66 -6.62 7.26
C ALA A 193 10.94 -5.28 7.03
N ARG A 194 11.58 -4.29 6.38
CA ARG A 194 10.98 -2.98 6.12
C ARG A 194 9.75 -3.12 5.23
N PRO A 195 8.67 -2.36 5.52
CA PRO A 195 7.41 -2.47 4.79
C PRO A 195 7.50 -2.17 3.29
N LEU A 196 6.54 -2.68 2.52
CA LEU A 196 6.41 -2.48 1.07
C LEU A 196 6.42 -1.00 0.67
N LYS A 197 5.75 -0.14 1.44
CA LYS A 197 5.80 1.32 1.24
C LYS A 197 7.23 1.86 1.32
N CYS A 198 8.03 1.38 2.27
CA CYS A 198 9.42 1.79 2.42
C CYS A 198 10.31 1.24 1.30
N ARG A 199 9.99 0.05 0.75
CA ARG A 199 10.72 -0.57 -0.37
C ARG A 199 10.49 0.20 -1.65
N GLY A 200 9.24 0.57 -1.95
CA GLY A 200 8.86 1.32 -3.14
C GLY A 200 9.22 2.81 -3.10
N TRP A 201 9.46 3.38 -1.92
CA TRP A 201 9.81 4.80 -1.79
C TRP A 201 11.29 5.04 -2.04
N THR A 202 11.67 5.28 -3.29
CA THR A 202 13.05 5.57 -3.68
C THR A 202 13.13 6.91 -4.40
N SER A 203 14.10 7.75 -4.02
CA SER A 203 14.29 9.09 -4.59
C SER A 203 15.32 9.07 -5.69
N LEU A 204 15.11 9.90 -6.72
CA LEU A 204 16.04 10.14 -7.82
C LEU A 204 16.99 11.32 -7.52
N ARG A 205 16.76 12.06 -6.42
CA ARG A 205 17.57 13.23 -6.05
C ARG A 205 17.66 13.40 -4.55
N ARG A 206 18.86 13.25 -4.01
CA ARG A 206 19.14 13.37 -2.58
C ARG A 206 18.83 14.77 -2.04
N GLU A 207 19.24 15.80 -2.77
CA GLU A 207 19.07 17.21 -2.35
C GLU A 207 17.59 17.56 -2.17
N SER A 208 16.71 16.99 -2.99
CA SER A 208 15.27 17.18 -2.83
C SER A 208 14.74 16.51 -1.54
N CYS A 209 15.33 15.39 -1.14
CA CYS A 209 15.00 14.77 0.14
C CYS A 209 15.47 15.62 1.32
N GLU A 210 16.68 16.17 1.27
CA GLU A 210 17.22 17.07 2.30
C GLU A 210 16.34 18.32 2.46
N GLN A 211 15.85 18.88 1.36
CA GLN A 211 14.98 20.05 1.37
C GLN A 211 13.54 19.71 1.83
N ALA A 212 13.02 18.54 1.51
CA ALA A 212 11.63 18.15 1.80
C ALA A 212 11.31 18.06 3.31
N TYR A 213 12.31 17.94 4.15
CA TYR A 213 12.16 17.83 5.61
C TYR A 213 12.48 19.11 6.37
N GLY A 214 12.69 20.22 5.64
CA GLY A 214 12.81 21.56 6.22
C GLY A 214 11.44 22.16 6.60
N PRO A 215 11.41 23.23 7.39
CA PRO A 215 10.18 23.94 7.74
C PRO A 215 9.42 24.40 6.48
N GLY A 216 8.14 24.07 6.41
CA GLY A 216 7.25 24.45 5.28
C GLY A 216 7.45 23.63 4.00
N GLN A 217 8.22 22.57 4.02
CA GLN A 217 8.44 21.66 2.90
C GLN A 217 7.42 20.51 2.87
N SER A 218 7.25 19.89 1.71
CA SER A 218 6.35 18.76 1.52
C SER A 218 7.07 17.60 0.82
N PRO A 219 6.90 16.35 1.28
CA PRO A 219 7.40 15.16 0.60
C PRO A 219 6.97 15.01 -0.86
N SER A 220 5.86 15.65 -1.26
CA SER A 220 5.38 15.65 -2.65
C SER A 220 6.33 16.30 -3.66
N GLN A 221 7.31 17.08 -3.19
CA GLN A 221 8.33 17.72 -4.04
C GLN A 221 9.55 16.82 -4.30
N VAL A 222 9.62 15.65 -3.68
CA VAL A 222 10.70 14.69 -3.90
C VAL A 222 10.43 13.92 -5.19
N PRO A 223 11.33 13.99 -6.20
CA PRO A 223 11.22 13.17 -7.40
C PRO A 223 11.51 11.71 -7.04
N VAL A 224 10.48 10.90 -7.01
CA VAL A 224 10.58 9.46 -6.73
C VAL A 224 10.69 8.67 -8.02
N ASP A 225 11.31 7.50 -7.93
CA ASP A 225 11.19 6.47 -8.96
C ASP A 225 9.72 6.02 -9.02
N ALA A 226 9.01 6.53 -10.01
CA ALA A 226 7.57 6.29 -10.15
C ALA A 226 7.25 4.81 -10.34
N TYR A 227 8.09 4.07 -11.06
CA TYR A 227 7.92 2.63 -11.25
C TYR A 227 8.04 1.89 -9.93
N ALA A 228 9.10 2.12 -9.16
CA ALA A 228 9.31 1.50 -7.85
C ALA A 228 8.14 1.80 -6.89
N PHE A 229 7.67 3.06 -6.89
CA PHE A 229 6.55 3.49 -6.06
C PHE A 229 5.25 2.77 -6.42
N VAL A 230 4.94 2.67 -7.71
CA VAL A 230 3.72 2.03 -8.22
C VAL A 230 3.75 0.52 -7.95
N ILE A 231 4.87 -0.15 -8.22
CA ILE A 231 5.03 -1.59 -7.97
C ILE A 231 4.91 -1.91 -6.48
N GLY A 232 5.59 -1.15 -5.60
CA GLY A 232 5.47 -1.35 -4.15
C GLY A 232 4.02 -1.23 -3.66
N ASN A 233 3.24 -0.30 -4.23
CA ASN A 233 1.81 -0.16 -3.92
C ASN A 233 0.97 -1.30 -4.50
N ALA A 234 1.28 -1.77 -5.69
CA ALA A 234 0.56 -2.87 -6.34
C ALA A 234 0.68 -4.16 -5.53
N VAL A 235 1.90 -4.52 -5.11
CA VAL A 235 2.16 -5.68 -4.26
C VAL A 235 1.47 -5.53 -2.90
N LEU A 236 1.56 -4.36 -2.26
CA LEU A 236 0.84 -4.07 -1.01
C LEU A 236 -0.68 -4.29 -1.14
N ASN A 237 -1.26 -3.82 -2.25
CA ASN A 237 -2.68 -3.99 -2.50
C ASN A 237 -3.04 -5.45 -2.77
N GLY A 238 -2.20 -6.21 -3.47
CA GLY A 238 -2.38 -7.65 -3.70
C GLY A 238 -2.41 -8.42 -2.38
N LEU A 239 -1.44 -8.15 -1.50
CA LEU A 239 -1.37 -8.72 -0.15
C LEU A 239 -2.59 -8.35 0.71
N SER A 240 -3.02 -7.08 0.69
CA SER A 240 -4.19 -6.58 1.41
C SER A 240 -5.49 -7.26 0.94
N ASP A 241 -5.71 -7.31 -0.37
CA ASP A 241 -6.93 -7.88 -0.95
C ASP A 241 -6.99 -9.41 -0.76
N SER A 242 -5.84 -10.12 -0.79
CA SER A 242 -5.77 -11.56 -0.51
C SER A 242 -6.13 -11.89 0.94
N ALA A 243 -5.64 -11.09 1.91
CA ALA A 243 -6.00 -11.23 3.31
C ALA A 243 -7.52 -11.00 3.51
N THR A 244 -8.07 -9.96 2.89
CA THR A 244 -9.52 -9.69 2.91
C THR A 244 -10.32 -10.83 2.30
N HIS A 245 -9.85 -11.42 1.20
CA HIS A 245 -10.47 -12.58 0.57
C HIS A 245 -10.47 -13.82 1.47
N ALA A 246 -9.43 -13.96 2.28
CA ALA A 246 -9.31 -15.02 3.30
C ALA A 246 -10.05 -14.70 4.61
N GLU A 247 -10.91 -13.67 4.63
CA GLU A 247 -11.66 -13.18 5.80
C GLU A 247 -10.78 -12.71 6.97
N LEU A 248 -9.50 -12.37 6.66
CA LEU A 248 -8.57 -11.79 7.60
C LEU A 248 -8.60 -10.26 7.53
N ASP A 249 -7.96 -9.60 8.49
CA ASP A 249 -7.77 -8.16 8.43
C ASP A 249 -6.74 -7.79 7.36
N GLY A 250 -7.22 -7.34 6.20
CA GLY A 250 -6.41 -6.81 5.09
C GLY A 250 -6.25 -5.29 5.10
N THR A 251 -6.75 -4.59 6.14
CA THR A 251 -6.70 -3.13 6.21
C THR A 251 -5.26 -2.61 6.30
N SER A 252 -5.04 -1.42 5.72
CA SER A 252 -3.77 -0.70 5.89
C SER A 252 -3.90 0.33 7.01
N TYR A 253 -2.86 0.41 7.85
CA TYR A 253 -2.78 1.25 9.05
C TYR A 253 -1.52 2.10 9.06
N ASP A 254 -1.51 3.18 9.85
CA ASP A 254 -0.26 3.89 10.15
C ASP A 254 0.70 3.00 10.95
N LEU A 255 1.93 2.89 10.44
CA LEU A 255 2.99 2.03 11.01
C LEU A 255 3.21 2.30 12.51
N THR A 256 3.17 3.56 12.95
CA THR A 256 3.46 3.92 14.34
C THR A 256 2.43 3.29 15.29
N HIS A 257 1.15 3.47 14.96
CA HIS A 257 0.06 3.01 15.81
C HIS A 257 -0.08 1.48 15.77
N VAL A 258 -0.05 0.90 14.56
CA VAL A 258 -0.25 -0.54 14.41
C VAL A 258 0.92 -1.34 14.99
N LEU A 259 2.16 -0.87 14.84
CA LEU A 259 3.34 -1.55 15.40
C LEU A 259 3.38 -1.47 16.93
N ALA A 260 3.02 -0.32 17.51
CA ALA A 260 2.88 -0.19 18.96
C ALA A 260 1.91 -1.25 19.49
N ARG A 261 0.72 -1.32 18.89
CA ARG A 261 -0.31 -2.30 19.27
C ARG A 261 0.15 -3.75 19.05
N ALA A 262 0.77 -4.04 17.92
CA ALA A 262 1.27 -5.38 17.60
C ALA A 262 2.35 -5.84 18.60
N LEU A 263 3.25 -4.95 19.03
CA LEU A 263 4.28 -5.26 20.03
C LEU A 263 3.71 -5.44 21.45
N GLU A 264 2.53 -4.92 21.75
CA GLU A 264 1.84 -5.12 23.04
C GLU A 264 0.98 -6.38 23.04
N THR A 265 0.58 -6.87 21.87
CA THR A 265 -0.33 -8.01 21.74
C THR A 265 0.43 -9.33 21.80
N PRO A 266 0.21 -10.18 22.80
CA PRO A 266 0.74 -11.55 22.81
C PRO A 266 0.21 -12.33 21.61
N ASP A 267 1.02 -13.26 21.09
CA ASP A 267 0.63 -14.18 20.01
C ASP A 267 -0.03 -13.49 18.81
N VAL A 268 0.42 -12.26 18.52
CA VAL A 268 -0.21 -11.34 17.56
C VAL A 268 -0.40 -11.98 16.18
N VAL A 269 0.56 -12.78 15.73
CA VAL A 269 0.50 -13.46 14.42
C VAL A 269 -0.63 -14.48 14.40
N GLN A 270 -0.69 -15.35 15.43
CA GLN A 270 -1.73 -16.38 15.53
C GLN A 270 -3.13 -15.76 15.68
N ARG A 271 -3.25 -14.71 16.48
CA ARG A 271 -4.52 -14.01 16.68
C ARG A 271 -5.01 -13.36 15.38
N TRP A 272 -4.12 -12.69 14.65
CA TRP A 272 -4.47 -12.19 13.32
C TRP A 272 -4.88 -13.31 12.38
N ARG A 273 -4.12 -14.42 12.38
CA ARG A 273 -4.42 -15.57 11.53
C ARG A 273 -5.77 -16.26 11.87
N ASN A 274 -6.20 -16.18 13.12
CA ASN A 274 -7.52 -16.62 13.57
C ASN A 274 -8.66 -15.64 13.21
N GLY A 275 -8.38 -14.59 12.44
CA GLY A 275 -9.37 -13.59 12.00
C GLY A 275 -9.70 -12.52 13.04
N GLU A 276 -8.91 -12.41 14.14
CA GLU A 276 -9.14 -11.34 15.11
C GLU A 276 -8.80 -9.98 14.51
N ARG A 277 -9.70 -9.01 14.67
CA ARG A 277 -9.42 -7.61 14.36
C ARG A 277 -8.65 -6.98 15.52
N LEU A 278 -7.33 -6.90 15.37
CA LEU A 278 -6.42 -6.47 16.42
C LEU A 278 -6.18 -4.96 16.42
N PHE A 279 -6.49 -4.32 15.29
CA PHE A 279 -6.15 -2.92 15.04
C PHE A 279 -7.41 -2.11 14.75
N GLU A 280 -7.39 -0.86 15.20
CA GLU A 280 -8.44 0.11 14.91
C GLU A 280 -7.94 1.08 13.84
N ALA A 281 -8.81 1.46 12.90
CA ALA A 281 -8.48 2.50 11.95
C ALA A 281 -8.23 3.81 12.73
N SER A 282 -7.10 4.48 12.46
CA SER A 282 -6.84 5.81 13.01
C SER A 282 -7.95 6.75 12.55
N GLN A 283 -8.68 7.34 13.49
CA GLN A 283 -9.71 8.35 13.22
C GLN A 283 -9.09 9.64 12.72
#